data_be7411fac08ad5c3c146b85f1f89f74d
#
_entry.id   be7411fac08ad5c3c146b85f1f89f74d
#
_cell.length_a   1.000
_cell.length_b   1.000
_cell.length_c   1.000
_cell.angle_alpha   90.00
_cell.angle_beta   90.00
_cell.angle_gamma   90.00
#
_symmetry.space_group_name_H-M   'P 1'
#
loop_
_entity.id
_entity.type
_entity.pdbx_description
1 polymer ?
#
loop_
_entity_poly.entity_id
_entity_poly.type
_entity_poly.pdbx_seq_one_letter_code
_entity_poly.pdbx_strand_id
1 'polypeptide(L)'
;MENEIRMTKLASCAGCGAKVGAGTLAKLLKGLPSVYDERLLVGYDTSDDACVYKISDELVLVETLDFFPPIVDDPFMFGQIAAANAISDIYAMGAQPKLALNIMAVSPQMPDEAVREVLRGGYTKAAEAGVIISGGHTIRDPEPKYGLSVTGFAHPDKIRLNCTPRAGDVLILTKALGTGIISTANKADMVSEETYAKAVAQMAELNRAGSEIAGKYEVHSITDVTGFGLMGHTSEMANGGNVTAVIESANVPLLPEVLSLAEIGILPEGMYRNRNFAEPFSESAPNVTRAMMDVLFDPQTSGGLLLAVAEKDAPALLAELNDKVPHAARIGYVTEKQGCAVRVV
;
A
#
# COMPACT_ATOMS: atom_id res chain seq x y z
N MET A 1 -12.47 35.20 7.67
CA MET A 1 -11.68 33.96 7.59
C MET A 1 -12.71 32.83 7.55
N GLU A 2 -12.98 32.27 6.39
CA GLU A 2 -13.78 31.05 6.27
C GLU A 2 -13.08 30.00 7.10
N ASN A 3 -13.82 29.30 7.96
CA ASN A 3 -13.28 28.17 8.73
C ASN A 3 -12.85 27.10 7.73
N GLU A 4 -11.56 27.03 7.45
CA GLU A 4 -10.96 26.00 6.63
C GLU A 4 -11.23 24.64 7.30
N ILE A 5 -11.92 23.75 6.60
CA ILE A 5 -12.31 22.46 7.18
C ILE A 5 -11.07 21.59 7.35
N ARG A 6 -10.86 21.07 8.55
CA ARG A 6 -9.81 20.07 8.80
C ARG A 6 -10.39 18.68 8.60
N MET A 7 -10.24 18.14 7.39
CA MET A 7 -10.78 16.83 6.98
C MET A 7 -10.36 15.69 7.91
N THR A 8 -9.11 15.69 8.38
CA THR A 8 -8.57 14.66 9.28
C THR A 8 -9.25 14.63 10.65
N LYS A 9 -9.91 15.71 11.08
CA LYS A 9 -10.67 15.78 12.33
C LYS A 9 -12.09 15.23 12.20
N LEU A 10 -12.54 14.93 11.00
CA LEU A 10 -13.86 14.34 10.76
C LEU A 10 -13.87 12.82 10.89
N ALA A 11 -12.74 12.19 11.15
CA ALA A 11 -12.64 10.75 11.29
C ALA A 11 -11.73 10.35 12.46
N SER A 12 -12.09 9.26 13.12
CA SER A 12 -11.35 8.71 14.27
C SER A 12 -9.99 8.11 13.84
N CYS A 13 -9.93 7.47 12.68
CA CYS A 13 -8.72 6.91 12.05
C CYS A 13 -8.40 7.67 10.77
N ALA A 14 -7.20 7.46 10.21
CA ALA A 14 -6.75 8.11 8.98
C ALA A 14 -6.17 7.10 7.99
N GLY A 15 -6.47 7.30 6.70
CA GLY A 15 -5.91 6.53 5.60
C GLY A 15 -6.04 5.02 5.78
N CYS A 16 -5.07 4.28 5.25
CA CYS A 16 -5.03 2.81 5.33
C CYS A 16 -4.88 2.26 6.76
N GLY A 17 -4.47 3.08 7.75
CA GLY A 17 -4.48 2.71 9.16
C GLY A 17 -5.87 2.41 9.73
N ALA A 18 -6.94 2.77 9.02
CA ALA A 18 -8.32 2.45 9.37
C ALA A 18 -8.75 1.02 8.98
N LYS A 19 -7.95 0.28 8.21
CA LYS A 19 -8.26 -1.10 7.80
C LYS A 19 -8.43 -2.02 9.01
N VAL A 20 -9.36 -2.99 8.90
CA VAL A 20 -9.45 -4.09 9.87
C VAL A 20 -8.16 -4.89 9.81
N GLY A 21 -7.54 -5.15 10.98
CA GLY A 21 -6.27 -5.89 11.02
C GLY A 21 -6.39 -7.28 10.37
N ALA A 22 -5.35 -7.70 9.65
CA ALA A 22 -5.32 -8.94 8.84
C ALA A 22 -5.77 -10.18 9.63
N GLY A 23 -5.29 -10.36 10.85
CA GLY A 23 -5.67 -11.50 11.70
C GLY A 23 -7.16 -11.52 12.10
N THR A 24 -7.80 -10.35 12.24
CA THR A 24 -9.23 -10.24 12.48
C THR A 24 -10.01 -10.53 11.21
N LEU A 25 -9.60 -9.97 10.08
CA LEU A 25 -10.24 -10.19 8.78
C LEU A 25 -10.24 -11.68 8.40
N ALA A 26 -9.10 -12.35 8.55
CA ALA A 26 -8.99 -13.79 8.28
C ALA A 26 -9.97 -14.63 9.12
N LYS A 27 -10.19 -14.25 10.39
CA LYS A 27 -11.21 -14.92 11.26
C LYS A 27 -12.63 -14.67 10.78
N LEU A 28 -12.93 -13.45 10.33
CA LEU A 28 -14.27 -13.07 9.84
C LEU A 28 -14.61 -13.77 8.52
N LEU A 29 -13.65 -13.98 7.65
CA LEU A 29 -13.84 -14.63 6.35
C LEU A 29 -13.89 -16.16 6.44
N LYS A 30 -13.39 -16.74 7.53
CA LYS A 30 -13.33 -18.20 7.70
C LYS A 30 -14.73 -18.84 7.71
N GLY A 31 -14.93 -19.79 6.79
CA GLY A 31 -16.16 -20.58 6.72
C GLY A 31 -17.34 -19.86 6.05
N LEU A 32 -17.11 -18.72 5.39
CA LEU A 32 -18.13 -18.12 4.53
C LEU A 32 -18.39 -19.03 3.32
N PRO A 33 -19.66 -19.08 2.83
CA PRO A 33 -19.97 -19.80 1.60
C PRO A 33 -19.17 -19.22 0.43
N SER A 34 -18.53 -20.08 -0.35
CA SER A 34 -17.82 -19.71 -1.58
C SER A 34 -18.38 -20.49 -2.77
N VAL A 35 -18.38 -19.84 -3.93
CA VAL A 35 -18.72 -20.49 -5.21
C VAL A 35 -17.40 -20.76 -5.94
N TYR A 36 -17.18 -22.00 -6.32
CA TYR A 36 -16.02 -22.37 -7.12
C TYR A 36 -16.24 -22.03 -8.59
N ASP A 37 -15.30 -21.32 -9.20
CA ASP A 37 -15.19 -21.12 -10.64
C ASP A 37 -13.72 -21.25 -11.03
N GLU A 38 -13.40 -22.16 -11.95
CA GLU A 38 -12.02 -22.42 -12.44
C GLU A 38 -11.39 -21.18 -13.11
N ARG A 39 -12.20 -20.22 -13.53
CA ARG A 39 -11.72 -18.96 -14.11
C ARG A 39 -11.30 -17.92 -13.07
N LEU A 40 -11.62 -18.11 -11.78
CA LEU A 40 -11.09 -17.29 -10.71
C LEU A 40 -9.66 -17.76 -10.42
N LEU A 41 -8.66 -17.08 -11.00
CA LEU A 41 -7.25 -17.45 -10.87
C LEU A 41 -6.65 -17.00 -9.55
N VAL A 42 -7.10 -15.85 -9.04
CA VAL A 42 -6.67 -15.27 -7.76
C VAL A 42 -7.91 -14.78 -7.02
N GLY A 43 -8.11 -15.25 -5.81
CA GLY A 43 -9.19 -14.85 -4.91
C GLY A 43 -8.64 -14.39 -3.56
N TYR A 44 -9.51 -14.19 -2.58
CA TYR A 44 -9.09 -13.72 -1.24
C TYR A 44 -8.32 -14.80 -0.44
N ASP A 45 -8.31 -16.05 -0.87
CA ASP A 45 -7.63 -17.16 -0.17
C ASP A 45 -6.10 -17.02 -0.18
N THR A 46 -5.54 -16.32 -1.20
CA THR A 46 -4.11 -16.08 -1.35
C THR A 46 -3.66 -14.77 -0.71
N SER A 47 -4.58 -13.93 -0.26
CA SER A 47 -4.28 -12.59 0.28
C SER A 47 -3.47 -11.72 -0.69
N ASP A 48 -3.72 -11.87 -2.00
CA ASP A 48 -3.14 -11.01 -3.04
C ASP A 48 -3.81 -9.62 -3.06
N ASP A 49 -3.17 -8.67 -3.75
CA ASP A 49 -3.58 -7.27 -3.78
C ASP A 49 -4.94 -7.07 -4.51
N ALA A 50 -5.25 -7.91 -5.51
CA ALA A 50 -6.52 -7.87 -6.24
C ALA A 50 -6.98 -9.26 -6.68
N CYS A 51 -8.27 -9.41 -6.98
CA CYS A 51 -8.77 -10.63 -7.60
C CYS A 51 -8.46 -10.67 -9.09
N VAL A 52 -8.25 -11.88 -9.64
CA VAL A 52 -7.97 -12.10 -11.06
C VAL A 52 -8.95 -13.11 -11.62
N TYR A 53 -9.74 -12.68 -12.61
CA TYR A 53 -10.72 -13.53 -13.27
C TYR A 53 -10.41 -13.70 -14.76
N LYS A 54 -10.32 -14.94 -15.24
CA LYS A 54 -10.00 -15.28 -16.62
C LYS A 54 -11.21 -15.02 -17.53
N ILE A 55 -11.05 -14.13 -18.50
CA ILE A 55 -12.06 -13.86 -19.53
C ILE A 55 -11.81 -14.75 -20.76
N SER A 56 -10.54 -14.86 -21.19
CA SER A 56 -10.10 -15.71 -22.30
C SER A 56 -8.67 -16.20 -22.05
N ASP A 57 -8.09 -16.97 -22.98
CA ASP A 57 -6.71 -17.42 -22.88
C ASP A 57 -5.68 -16.28 -22.96
N GLU A 58 -6.08 -15.12 -23.50
CA GLU A 58 -5.21 -13.95 -23.68
C GLU A 58 -5.59 -12.76 -22.77
N LEU A 59 -6.71 -12.87 -22.02
CA LEU A 59 -7.24 -11.74 -21.26
C LEU A 59 -7.72 -12.18 -19.89
N VAL A 60 -7.24 -11.49 -18.86
CA VAL A 60 -7.79 -11.53 -17.52
C VAL A 60 -8.30 -10.15 -17.11
N LEU A 61 -9.34 -10.14 -16.29
CA LEU A 61 -9.82 -9.01 -15.53
C LEU A 61 -9.16 -9.03 -14.17
N VAL A 62 -8.69 -7.86 -13.72
CA VAL A 62 -8.16 -7.63 -12.38
C VAL A 62 -9.04 -6.59 -11.72
N GLU A 63 -9.57 -6.91 -10.52
CA GLU A 63 -10.53 -6.07 -9.81
C GLU A 63 -10.09 -5.86 -8.38
N THR A 64 -10.07 -4.59 -7.95
CA THR A 64 -9.82 -4.21 -6.57
C THR A 64 -10.79 -3.15 -6.09
N LEU A 65 -10.86 -2.97 -4.76
CA LEU A 65 -11.64 -1.94 -4.11
C LEU A 65 -10.91 -1.45 -2.87
N ASP A 66 -10.55 -0.17 -2.86
CA ASP A 66 -9.93 0.44 -1.69
C ASP A 66 -10.51 1.84 -1.41
N PHE A 67 -10.88 2.10 -0.16
CA PHE A 67 -11.38 3.38 0.33
C PHE A 67 -11.05 3.56 1.80
N PHE A 68 -10.88 4.79 2.23
CA PHE A 68 -10.50 5.11 3.60
C PHE A 68 -10.92 6.53 4.02
N PRO A 69 -10.90 6.84 5.33
CA PRO A 69 -11.14 8.19 5.83
C PRO A 69 -9.95 9.12 5.53
N PRO A 70 -10.16 10.45 5.60
CA PRO A 70 -9.14 11.44 5.26
C PRO A 70 -7.81 11.25 5.97
N ILE A 71 -6.72 11.30 5.20
CA ILE A 71 -5.33 11.23 5.67
C ILE A 71 -4.66 12.62 5.68
N VAL A 72 -5.22 13.57 4.94
CA VAL A 72 -4.77 14.96 4.84
C VAL A 72 -5.96 15.90 4.97
N ASP A 73 -5.72 17.17 5.32
CA ASP A 73 -6.78 18.15 5.49
C ASP A 73 -7.24 18.79 4.17
N ASP A 74 -6.36 18.88 3.16
CA ASP A 74 -6.70 19.34 1.82
C ASP A 74 -7.62 18.33 1.10
N PRO A 75 -8.88 18.69 0.77
CA PRO A 75 -9.82 17.77 0.14
C PRO A 75 -9.36 17.29 -1.24
N PHE A 76 -8.73 18.15 -2.03
CA PHE A 76 -8.24 17.79 -3.36
C PHE A 76 -7.10 16.75 -3.27
N MET A 77 -6.13 16.98 -2.37
CA MET A 77 -5.05 16.04 -2.13
C MET A 77 -5.56 14.73 -1.53
N PHE A 78 -6.54 14.76 -0.63
CA PHE A 78 -7.19 13.54 -0.14
C PHE A 78 -7.77 12.72 -1.30
N GLY A 79 -8.47 13.35 -2.22
CA GLY A 79 -8.99 12.71 -3.42
C GLY A 79 -7.90 12.07 -4.28
N GLN A 80 -6.77 12.77 -4.49
CA GLN A 80 -5.63 12.23 -5.26
C GLN A 80 -5.00 11.02 -4.58
N ILE A 81 -4.75 11.10 -3.27
CA ILE A 81 -4.12 10.02 -2.50
C ILE A 81 -5.01 8.78 -2.49
N ALA A 82 -6.32 8.94 -2.26
CA ALA A 82 -7.25 7.83 -2.26
C ALA A 82 -7.34 7.13 -3.61
N ALA A 83 -7.34 7.89 -4.71
CA ALA A 83 -7.32 7.32 -6.05
C ALA A 83 -5.98 6.64 -6.38
N ALA A 84 -4.84 7.26 -6.00
CA ALA A 84 -3.52 6.66 -6.20
C ALA A 84 -3.40 5.31 -5.47
N ASN A 85 -3.89 5.24 -4.23
CA ASN A 85 -3.89 4.02 -3.44
C ASN A 85 -4.76 2.92 -4.06
N ALA A 86 -6.01 3.24 -4.44
CA ALA A 86 -6.92 2.24 -5.01
C ALA A 86 -6.45 1.70 -6.39
N ILE A 87 -5.73 2.51 -7.15
CA ILE A 87 -5.16 2.09 -8.45
C ILE A 87 -3.89 1.24 -8.26
N SER A 88 -3.23 1.35 -7.10
CA SER A 88 -1.94 0.72 -6.83
C SER A 88 -1.99 -0.81 -6.91
N ASP A 89 -3.04 -1.44 -6.38
CA ASP A 89 -3.22 -2.89 -6.43
C ASP A 89 -3.18 -3.42 -7.87
N ILE A 90 -3.78 -2.69 -8.82
CA ILE A 90 -3.74 -3.08 -10.24
C ILE A 90 -2.30 -3.07 -10.78
N TYR A 91 -1.50 -2.07 -10.36
CA TYR A 91 -0.08 -2.02 -10.72
C TYR A 91 0.73 -3.12 -10.05
N ALA A 92 0.45 -3.44 -8.77
CA ALA A 92 1.10 -4.54 -8.05
C ALA A 92 0.84 -5.89 -8.74
N MET A 93 -0.38 -6.10 -9.23
CA MET A 93 -0.73 -7.31 -9.98
C MET A 93 -0.14 -7.36 -11.41
N GLY A 94 0.62 -6.35 -11.85
CA GLY A 94 1.20 -6.27 -13.21
C GLY A 94 0.18 -5.97 -14.30
N ALA A 95 -1.01 -5.50 -13.94
CA ALA A 95 -2.09 -5.17 -14.85
C ALA A 95 -2.14 -3.67 -15.19
N GLN A 96 -2.92 -3.33 -16.21
CA GLN A 96 -3.18 -1.95 -16.61
C GLN A 96 -4.57 -1.51 -16.15
N PRO A 97 -4.69 -0.52 -15.25
CA PRO A 97 -5.98 0.01 -14.83
C PRO A 97 -6.69 0.70 -16.00
N LYS A 98 -8.02 0.55 -16.10
CA LYS A 98 -8.80 1.11 -17.22
C LYS A 98 -10.07 1.80 -16.79
N LEU A 99 -10.82 1.22 -15.87
CA LEU A 99 -12.12 1.73 -15.41
C LEU A 99 -12.09 1.88 -13.90
N ALA A 100 -12.86 2.85 -13.40
CA ALA A 100 -13.10 2.96 -11.96
C ALA A 100 -14.52 3.47 -11.66
N LEU A 101 -14.99 3.11 -10.48
CA LEU A 101 -16.20 3.65 -9.87
C LEU A 101 -15.84 4.33 -8.54
N ASN A 102 -16.38 5.52 -8.32
CA ASN A 102 -16.22 6.22 -7.04
C ASN A 102 -16.99 5.51 -5.93
N ILE A 103 -16.38 5.46 -4.75
CA ILE A 103 -17.03 5.09 -3.49
C ILE A 103 -16.86 6.27 -2.56
N MET A 104 -17.97 6.90 -2.15
CA MET A 104 -17.90 8.10 -1.33
C MET A 104 -18.94 8.10 -0.22
N ALA A 105 -18.47 8.28 1.01
CA ALA A 105 -19.28 8.59 2.16
C ALA A 105 -19.07 10.08 2.53
N VAL A 106 -20.15 10.85 2.58
CA VAL A 106 -20.13 12.29 2.81
C VAL A 106 -20.59 12.61 4.21
N SER A 107 -19.73 13.27 5.02
CA SER A 107 -20.11 13.75 6.33
C SER A 107 -21.03 14.97 6.22
N PRO A 108 -22.08 15.09 7.05
CA PRO A 108 -22.90 16.29 7.13
C PRO A 108 -22.12 17.57 7.47
N GLN A 109 -20.91 17.44 8.00
CA GLN A 109 -20.03 18.56 8.34
C GLN A 109 -19.20 19.05 7.12
N MET A 110 -19.19 18.31 6.01
CA MET A 110 -18.47 18.70 4.80
C MET A 110 -19.32 19.70 3.98
N PRO A 111 -18.77 20.87 3.64
CA PRO A 111 -19.42 21.74 2.65
C PRO A 111 -19.34 21.08 1.25
N ASP A 112 -20.33 21.37 0.39
CA ASP A 112 -20.40 20.80 -0.97
C ASP A 112 -19.13 21.06 -1.78
N GLU A 113 -18.46 22.18 -1.57
CA GLU A 113 -17.19 22.51 -2.24
C GLU A 113 -16.07 21.54 -1.83
N ALA A 114 -15.97 21.17 -0.55
CA ALA A 114 -14.98 20.16 -0.10
C ALA A 114 -15.27 18.81 -0.72
N VAL A 115 -16.55 18.40 -0.81
CA VAL A 115 -16.96 17.18 -1.49
C VAL A 115 -16.54 17.19 -2.96
N ARG A 116 -16.79 18.32 -3.64
CA ARG A 116 -16.40 18.52 -5.03
C ARG A 116 -14.88 18.45 -5.23
N GLU A 117 -14.11 19.06 -4.32
CA GLU A 117 -12.64 19.01 -4.38
C GLU A 117 -12.08 17.61 -4.19
N VAL A 118 -12.64 16.79 -3.27
CA VAL A 118 -12.27 15.38 -3.15
C VAL A 118 -12.50 14.64 -4.48
N LEU A 119 -13.68 14.78 -5.07
CA LEU A 119 -13.98 14.17 -6.36
C LEU A 119 -13.02 14.68 -7.45
N ARG A 120 -12.79 16.00 -7.53
CA ARG A 120 -11.85 16.60 -8.50
C ARG A 120 -10.44 16.03 -8.35
N GLY A 121 -9.95 15.83 -7.13
CA GLY A 121 -8.67 15.16 -6.84
C GLY A 121 -8.63 13.76 -7.39
N GLY A 122 -9.65 12.94 -7.10
CA GLY A 122 -9.77 11.56 -7.58
C GLY A 122 -9.81 11.47 -9.11
N TYR A 123 -10.63 12.31 -9.76
CA TYR A 123 -10.69 12.37 -11.24
C TYR A 123 -9.37 12.82 -11.86
N THR A 124 -8.67 13.78 -11.25
CA THR A 124 -7.36 14.23 -11.73
C THR A 124 -6.34 13.10 -11.68
N LYS A 125 -6.27 12.34 -10.58
CA LYS A 125 -5.33 11.22 -10.43
C LYS A 125 -5.70 10.05 -11.33
N ALA A 126 -6.97 9.73 -11.46
CA ALA A 126 -7.44 8.70 -12.39
C ALA A 126 -7.09 9.05 -13.85
N ALA A 127 -7.26 10.31 -14.25
CA ALA A 127 -6.85 10.78 -15.58
C ALA A 127 -5.34 10.66 -15.81
N GLU A 128 -4.51 11.00 -14.81
CA GLU A 128 -3.06 10.79 -14.84
C GLU A 128 -2.71 9.30 -15.05
N ALA A 129 -3.48 8.40 -14.41
CA ALA A 129 -3.34 6.95 -14.57
C ALA A 129 -3.90 6.41 -15.89
N GLY A 130 -4.61 7.22 -16.69
CA GLY A 130 -5.32 6.78 -17.90
C GLY A 130 -6.57 5.94 -17.58
N VAL A 131 -7.16 6.15 -16.40
CA VAL A 131 -8.34 5.46 -15.87
C VAL A 131 -9.58 6.32 -16.10
N ILE A 132 -10.65 5.72 -16.63
CA ILE A 132 -11.94 6.36 -16.82
C ILE A 132 -12.80 6.12 -15.59
N ILE A 133 -13.16 7.17 -14.86
CA ILE A 133 -14.19 7.10 -13.83
C ILE A 133 -15.56 7.18 -14.53
N SER A 134 -16.31 6.08 -14.48
CA SER A 134 -17.58 5.96 -15.21
C SER A 134 -18.83 6.12 -14.36
N GLY A 135 -18.67 6.45 -13.06
CA GLY A 135 -19.76 6.63 -12.11
C GLY A 135 -19.33 6.31 -10.70
N GLY A 136 -20.24 5.80 -9.90
CA GLY A 136 -19.96 5.42 -8.52
C GLY A 136 -21.18 5.46 -7.63
N HIS A 137 -20.96 5.34 -6.32
CA HIS A 137 -22.00 5.37 -5.30
C HIS A 137 -21.63 6.33 -4.17
N THR A 138 -22.61 7.12 -3.71
CA THR A 138 -22.42 8.12 -2.66
C THR A 138 -23.49 7.95 -1.59
N ILE A 139 -23.07 7.91 -0.33
CA ILE A 139 -23.94 7.83 0.85
C ILE A 139 -23.62 8.93 1.85
N ARG A 140 -24.49 9.16 2.81
CA ARG A 140 -24.22 9.99 4.00
C ARG A 140 -23.66 9.11 5.12
N ASP A 141 -22.62 9.57 5.79
CA ASP A 141 -21.99 8.90 6.93
C ASP A 141 -21.37 9.96 7.85
N PRO A 142 -21.39 9.83 9.18
CA PRO A 142 -20.74 10.77 10.08
C PRO A 142 -19.24 10.98 9.77
N GLU A 143 -18.53 9.91 9.37
CA GLU A 143 -17.12 9.96 8.99
C GLU A 143 -16.96 9.89 7.47
N PRO A 144 -16.34 10.91 6.82
CA PRO A 144 -16.16 10.87 5.37
C PRO A 144 -15.20 9.75 4.99
N LYS A 145 -15.47 9.14 3.83
CA LYS A 145 -14.60 8.13 3.22
C LYS A 145 -14.61 8.33 1.70
N TYR A 146 -13.48 8.11 1.07
CA TYR A 146 -13.37 8.13 -0.38
C TYR A 146 -12.39 7.09 -0.87
N GLY A 147 -12.67 6.55 -2.03
CA GLY A 147 -11.84 5.64 -2.77
C GLY A 147 -12.50 5.19 -4.06
N LEU A 148 -11.93 4.16 -4.66
CA LEU A 148 -12.36 3.64 -5.95
C LEU A 148 -12.50 2.11 -5.89
N SER A 149 -13.45 1.57 -6.66
CA SER A 149 -13.34 0.23 -7.23
C SER A 149 -12.68 0.37 -8.58
N VAL A 150 -11.61 -0.38 -8.83
CA VAL A 150 -10.79 -0.25 -10.04
C VAL A 150 -10.71 -1.56 -10.78
N THR A 151 -11.02 -1.50 -12.07
CA THR A 151 -10.91 -2.62 -13.01
C THR A 151 -9.70 -2.41 -13.92
N GLY A 152 -8.84 -3.41 -13.98
CA GLY A 152 -7.69 -3.48 -14.87
C GLY A 152 -7.73 -4.72 -15.75
N PHE A 153 -6.84 -4.77 -16.72
CA PHE A 153 -6.68 -5.89 -17.64
C PHE A 153 -5.21 -6.24 -17.84
N ALA A 154 -4.95 -7.54 -18.05
CA ALA A 154 -3.64 -8.05 -18.39
C ALA A 154 -3.77 -9.31 -19.26
N HIS A 155 -2.65 -9.72 -19.88
CA HIS A 155 -2.49 -11.09 -20.33
C HIS A 155 -2.24 -12.00 -19.11
N PRO A 156 -2.78 -13.24 -19.02
CA PRO A 156 -2.58 -14.11 -17.87
C PRO A 156 -1.11 -14.27 -17.46
N ASP A 157 -0.20 -14.41 -18.44
CA ASP A 157 1.24 -14.57 -18.17
C ASP A 157 1.93 -13.31 -17.61
N LYS A 158 1.23 -12.17 -17.57
CA LYS A 158 1.75 -10.92 -17.02
C LYS A 158 1.35 -10.68 -15.56
N ILE A 159 0.45 -11.49 -15.05
CA ILE A 159 0.02 -11.38 -13.65
C ILE A 159 1.21 -11.65 -12.73
N ARG A 160 1.33 -10.81 -11.72
CA ARG A 160 2.28 -10.92 -10.62
C ARG A 160 1.53 -11.24 -9.35
N LEU A 161 2.07 -12.18 -8.58
CA LEU A 161 1.50 -12.59 -7.30
C LEU A 161 2.40 -12.10 -6.16
N ASN A 162 1.81 -11.88 -5.01
CA ASN A 162 2.57 -11.51 -3.83
C ASN A 162 3.20 -12.72 -3.11
N CYS A 163 2.87 -13.93 -3.49
CA CYS A 163 3.17 -15.18 -2.77
C CYS A 163 4.18 -16.09 -3.48
N THR A 164 4.94 -15.60 -4.45
CA THR A 164 5.86 -16.39 -5.30
C THR A 164 7.33 -15.99 -5.21
N PRO A 165 7.84 -15.39 -4.11
CA PRO A 165 9.27 -15.10 -3.97
C PRO A 165 10.09 -16.39 -3.93
N ARG A 166 11.35 -16.30 -4.33
CA ARG A 166 12.29 -17.43 -4.36
C ARG A 166 13.52 -17.15 -3.53
N ALA A 167 14.09 -18.18 -2.94
CA ALA A 167 15.41 -18.06 -2.30
C ALA A 167 16.45 -17.55 -3.29
N GLY A 168 17.24 -16.57 -2.89
CA GLY A 168 18.18 -15.83 -3.75
C GLY A 168 17.63 -14.52 -4.33
N ASP A 169 16.32 -14.25 -4.21
CA ASP A 169 15.76 -12.98 -4.65
C ASP A 169 16.29 -11.81 -3.82
N VAL A 170 16.45 -10.66 -4.47
CA VAL A 170 16.74 -9.37 -3.85
C VAL A 170 15.42 -8.63 -3.58
N LEU A 171 15.26 -8.08 -2.38
CA LEU A 171 14.11 -7.26 -2.02
C LEU A 171 14.37 -5.78 -2.32
N ILE A 172 13.49 -5.18 -3.11
CA ILE A 172 13.54 -3.75 -3.47
C ILE A 172 12.21 -3.09 -3.06
N LEU A 173 12.32 -1.95 -2.37
CA LEU A 173 11.18 -1.10 -1.98
C LEU A 173 11.22 0.20 -2.78
N THR A 174 10.09 0.64 -3.34
CA THR A 174 10.07 1.78 -4.28
C THR A 174 9.71 3.13 -3.66
N LYS A 175 9.15 3.18 -2.44
CA LYS A 175 8.86 4.44 -1.72
C LYS A 175 9.39 4.37 -0.29
N ALA A 176 9.69 5.52 0.30
CA ALA A 176 10.11 5.62 1.70
C ALA A 176 8.96 5.30 2.66
N LEU A 177 9.29 4.75 3.85
CA LEU A 177 8.33 4.48 4.91
C LEU A 177 8.11 5.69 5.82
N GLY A 178 6.96 5.69 6.53
CA GLY A 178 6.67 6.63 7.60
C GLY A 178 5.40 7.45 7.43
N THR A 179 4.56 7.18 6.42
CA THR A 179 3.35 7.98 6.15
C THR A 179 2.35 7.96 7.31
N GLY A 180 2.21 6.83 8.02
CA GLY A 180 1.33 6.71 9.17
C GLY A 180 1.85 7.51 10.38
N ILE A 181 3.14 7.41 10.67
CA ILE A 181 3.82 8.18 11.74
C ILE A 181 3.70 9.69 11.47
N ILE A 182 4.04 10.13 10.25
CA ILE A 182 3.95 11.55 9.86
C ILE A 182 2.53 12.07 9.95
N SER A 183 1.53 11.32 9.48
CA SER A 183 0.13 11.72 9.58
C SER A 183 -0.34 11.84 11.02
N THR A 184 0.14 10.94 11.90
CA THR A 184 -0.13 10.99 13.34
C THR A 184 0.53 12.22 13.99
N ALA A 185 1.79 12.49 13.64
CA ALA A 185 2.53 13.65 14.12
C ALA A 185 1.89 14.97 13.65
N ASN A 186 1.40 15.03 12.41
CA ASN A 186 0.70 16.21 11.87
C ASN A 186 -0.59 16.51 12.63
N LYS A 187 -1.36 15.49 13.04
CA LYS A 187 -2.56 15.69 13.88
C LYS A 187 -2.23 16.29 15.24
N ALA A 188 -1.01 16.06 15.74
CA ALA A 188 -0.49 16.56 17.01
C ALA A 188 0.35 17.83 16.85
N ASP A 189 0.44 18.40 15.65
CA ASP A 189 1.26 19.56 15.30
C ASP A 189 2.76 19.37 15.67
N MET A 190 3.30 18.14 15.45
CA MET A 190 4.65 17.71 15.87
C MET A 190 5.58 17.33 14.69
N VAL A 191 5.25 17.66 13.48
CA VAL A 191 6.07 17.43 12.29
C VAL A 191 6.31 18.74 11.53
N SER A 192 7.46 18.89 10.87
CA SER A 192 7.71 20.06 10.05
C SER A 192 6.81 20.10 8.81
N GLU A 193 6.46 21.32 8.34
CA GLU A 193 5.68 21.49 7.10
C GLU A 193 6.39 20.84 5.89
N GLU A 194 7.72 20.92 5.84
CA GLU A 194 8.52 20.33 4.77
C GLU A 194 8.39 18.81 4.73
N THR A 195 8.52 18.15 5.89
CA THR A 195 8.39 16.68 5.99
C THR A 195 6.96 16.23 5.69
N TYR A 196 5.97 16.97 6.19
CA TYR A 196 4.56 16.68 5.89
C TYR A 196 4.28 16.81 4.38
N ALA A 197 4.77 17.87 3.73
CA ALA A 197 4.61 18.06 2.29
C ALA A 197 5.25 16.93 1.47
N LYS A 198 6.43 16.44 1.87
CA LYS A 198 7.08 15.29 1.23
C LYS A 198 6.24 14.01 1.36
N ALA A 199 5.69 13.75 2.53
CA ALA A 199 4.81 12.59 2.75
C ALA A 199 3.54 12.67 1.89
N VAL A 200 2.89 13.85 1.83
CA VAL A 200 1.70 14.08 1.01
C VAL A 200 2.00 13.89 -0.48
N ALA A 201 3.11 14.44 -0.97
CA ALA A 201 3.53 14.28 -2.35
C ALA A 201 3.76 12.80 -2.70
N GLN A 202 4.52 12.08 -1.86
CA GLN A 202 4.79 10.66 -2.05
C GLN A 202 3.50 9.80 -2.04
N MET A 203 2.55 10.08 -1.15
CA MET A 203 1.27 9.37 -1.12
C MET A 203 0.45 9.59 -2.40
N ALA A 204 0.57 10.75 -3.03
CA ALA A 204 -0.12 11.06 -4.29
C ALA A 204 0.58 10.48 -5.55
N GLU A 205 1.80 9.95 -5.43
CA GLU A 205 2.51 9.35 -6.55
C GLU A 205 1.93 7.98 -6.94
N LEU A 206 1.74 7.75 -8.24
CA LEU A 206 1.32 6.46 -8.80
C LEU A 206 2.47 5.45 -8.79
N ASN A 207 2.17 4.20 -8.47
CA ASN A 207 3.11 3.08 -8.58
C ASN A 207 3.34 2.60 -10.03
N ARG A 208 2.80 3.33 -11.03
CA ARG A 208 2.91 3.01 -12.47
C ARG A 208 4.35 2.77 -12.91
N ALA A 209 5.25 3.73 -12.65
CA ALA A 209 6.65 3.65 -13.13
C ALA A 209 7.35 2.42 -12.55
N GLY A 210 7.17 2.13 -11.25
CA GLY A 210 7.71 0.95 -10.61
C GLY A 210 7.21 -0.35 -11.25
N SER A 211 5.91 -0.46 -11.50
CA SER A 211 5.30 -1.64 -12.14
C SER A 211 5.76 -1.83 -13.58
N GLU A 212 5.77 -0.76 -14.40
CA GLU A 212 6.21 -0.82 -15.79
C GLU A 212 7.70 -1.21 -15.92
N ILE A 213 8.55 -0.70 -15.03
CA ILE A 213 9.97 -1.06 -14.99
C ILE A 213 10.12 -2.51 -14.54
N ALA A 214 9.47 -2.92 -13.44
CA ALA A 214 9.49 -4.29 -12.96
C ALA A 214 9.06 -5.32 -14.03
N GLY A 215 8.15 -4.93 -14.91
CA GLY A 215 7.68 -5.77 -16.04
C GLY A 215 8.75 -6.12 -17.09
N LYS A 216 9.92 -5.48 -17.07
CA LYS A 216 11.03 -5.72 -18.01
C LYS A 216 12.06 -6.74 -17.50
N TYR A 217 11.99 -7.11 -16.22
CA TYR A 217 12.96 -7.92 -15.51
C TYR A 217 12.34 -9.18 -14.92
N GLU A 218 13.14 -10.12 -14.48
CA GLU A 218 12.68 -11.33 -13.80
C GLU A 218 12.33 -11.00 -12.35
N VAL A 219 11.07 -10.59 -12.14
CA VAL A 219 10.50 -10.31 -10.83
C VAL A 219 9.54 -11.45 -10.47
N HIS A 220 9.83 -12.14 -9.38
CA HIS A 220 9.09 -13.34 -8.97
C HIS A 220 7.86 -13.00 -8.13
N SER A 221 7.90 -11.92 -7.34
CA SER A 221 6.80 -11.52 -6.48
C SER A 221 6.71 -10.01 -6.36
N ILE A 222 5.49 -9.47 -6.31
CA ILE A 222 5.22 -8.05 -6.11
C ILE A 222 4.02 -7.91 -5.18
N THR A 223 4.06 -6.91 -4.31
CA THR A 223 2.90 -6.35 -3.59
C THR A 223 3.12 -4.86 -3.39
N ASP A 224 2.08 -4.09 -3.13
CA ASP A 224 2.26 -2.75 -2.60
C ASP A 224 2.28 -2.75 -1.07
N VAL A 225 3.00 -1.80 -0.47
CA VAL A 225 3.13 -1.71 0.98
C VAL A 225 2.13 -0.70 1.50
N THR A 226 1.01 -1.17 2.04
CA THR A 226 -0.08 -0.33 2.52
C THR A 226 -0.39 -0.53 4.01
N GLY A 227 -1.62 -0.77 4.37
CA GLY A 227 -2.13 -0.72 5.75
C GLY A 227 -1.49 -1.69 6.74
N PHE A 228 -0.91 -2.79 6.28
CA PHE A 228 -0.24 -3.78 7.16
C PHE A 228 1.24 -3.46 7.42
N GLY A 229 1.77 -2.40 6.79
CA GLY A 229 3.16 -2.00 6.91
C GLY A 229 4.13 -2.95 6.20
N LEU A 230 5.40 -2.58 6.15
CA LEU A 230 6.40 -3.41 5.47
C LEU A 230 6.46 -4.83 6.07
N MET A 231 6.43 -4.94 7.39
CA MET A 231 6.50 -6.25 8.08
C MET A 231 5.30 -7.15 7.77
N GLY A 232 4.09 -6.60 7.71
CA GLY A 232 2.88 -7.36 7.40
C GLY A 232 2.95 -7.93 5.97
N HIS A 233 3.14 -7.05 4.97
CA HIS A 233 3.19 -7.48 3.56
C HIS A 233 4.38 -8.38 3.25
N THR A 234 5.57 -8.12 3.86
CA THR A 234 6.71 -9.03 3.72
C THR A 234 6.42 -10.41 4.35
N SER A 235 5.69 -10.44 5.48
CA SER A 235 5.30 -11.72 6.11
C SER A 235 4.33 -12.51 5.25
N GLU A 236 3.37 -11.85 4.61
CA GLU A 236 2.44 -12.48 3.65
C GLU A 236 3.21 -13.05 2.46
N MET A 237 4.09 -12.26 1.85
CA MET A 237 4.95 -12.67 0.74
C MET A 237 5.82 -13.89 1.12
N ALA A 238 6.52 -13.83 2.24
CA ALA A 238 7.44 -14.90 2.67
C ALA A 238 6.70 -16.20 3.07
N ASN A 239 5.54 -16.08 3.71
CA ASN A 239 4.72 -17.24 4.07
C ASN A 239 4.11 -17.89 2.82
N GLY A 240 3.60 -17.10 1.87
CA GLY A 240 3.05 -17.60 0.61
C GLY A 240 4.09 -18.36 -0.21
N GLY A 241 5.32 -17.82 -0.30
CA GLY A 241 6.45 -18.48 -0.99
C GLY A 241 7.15 -19.58 -0.18
N ASN A 242 6.77 -19.80 1.08
CA ASN A 242 7.47 -20.74 1.99
C ASN A 242 8.97 -20.46 2.09
N VAL A 243 9.34 -19.20 2.26
CA VAL A 243 10.72 -18.69 2.35
C VAL A 243 10.91 -17.83 3.60
N THR A 244 12.13 -17.34 3.84
CA THR A 244 12.41 -16.31 4.84
C THR A 244 12.92 -15.06 4.12
N ALA A 245 12.25 -13.93 4.33
CA ALA A 245 12.69 -12.62 3.90
C ALA A 245 13.62 -12.00 4.94
N VAL A 246 14.78 -11.52 4.54
CA VAL A 246 15.73 -10.80 5.39
C VAL A 246 15.69 -9.32 5.02
N ILE A 247 15.31 -8.47 5.97
CA ILE A 247 15.28 -7.01 5.81
C ILE A 247 16.53 -6.42 6.47
N GLU A 248 17.32 -5.74 5.68
CA GLU A 248 18.48 -4.95 6.11
C GLU A 248 17.98 -3.57 6.54
N SER A 249 17.67 -3.39 7.82
CA SER A 249 16.98 -2.21 8.34
C SER A 249 17.67 -0.88 8.04
N ALA A 250 19.00 -0.88 7.98
CA ALA A 250 19.80 0.29 7.64
C ALA A 250 19.62 0.76 6.19
N ASN A 251 19.12 -0.11 5.30
CA ASN A 251 18.91 0.17 3.89
C ASN A 251 17.46 0.56 3.56
N VAL A 252 16.55 0.49 4.52
CA VAL A 252 15.14 0.85 4.32
C VAL A 252 15.03 2.38 4.20
N PRO A 253 14.49 2.91 3.08
CA PRO A 253 14.33 4.35 2.91
C PRO A 253 13.23 4.86 3.84
N LEU A 254 13.52 5.94 4.57
CA LEU A 254 12.59 6.59 5.48
C LEU A 254 12.33 8.04 5.07
N LEU A 255 11.09 8.49 5.25
CA LEU A 255 10.78 9.91 5.19
C LEU A 255 11.51 10.66 6.33
N PRO A 256 11.85 11.94 6.16
CA PRO A 256 12.51 12.70 7.21
C PRO A 256 11.73 12.67 8.54
N GLU A 257 12.41 12.83 9.66
CA GLU A 257 11.86 12.87 11.02
C GLU A 257 11.18 11.58 11.52
N VAL A 258 10.90 10.60 10.65
CA VAL A 258 10.12 9.39 11.02
C VAL A 258 10.74 8.64 12.20
N LEU A 259 12.06 8.42 12.16
CA LEU A 259 12.72 7.67 13.22
C LEU A 259 12.69 8.41 14.57
N SER A 260 12.95 9.72 14.56
CA SER A 260 12.89 10.55 15.78
C SER A 260 11.48 10.66 16.35
N LEU A 261 10.46 10.73 15.50
CA LEU A 261 9.06 10.71 15.93
C LEU A 261 8.68 9.35 16.56
N ALA A 262 9.18 8.25 15.99
CA ALA A 262 8.99 6.92 16.55
C ALA A 262 9.71 6.77 17.91
N GLU A 263 10.93 7.30 18.07
CA GLU A 263 11.70 7.28 19.31
C GLU A 263 10.96 7.96 20.48
N ILE A 264 10.24 9.03 20.21
CA ILE A 264 9.42 9.73 21.23
C ILE A 264 8.00 9.17 21.37
N GLY A 265 7.67 8.07 20.63
CA GLY A 265 6.41 7.35 20.77
C GLY A 265 5.23 7.93 19.98
N ILE A 266 5.46 8.78 18.97
CA ILE A 266 4.42 9.24 18.06
C ILE A 266 4.15 8.15 17.03
N LEU A 267 3.19 7.28 17.34
CA LEU A 267 2.90 6.07 16.60
C LEU A 267 1.39 5.93 16.34
N PRO A 268 0.96 5.59 15.13
CA PRO A 268 -0.45 5.36 14.84
C PRO A 268 -0.94 4.06 15.51
N GLU A 269 -2.22 4.01 15.86
CA GLU A 269 -2.83 2.81 16.45
C GLU A 269 -2.70 1.57 15.54
N GLY A 270 -2.77 1.77 14.22
CA GLY A 270 -2.59 0.71 13.22
C GLY A 270 -1.26 -0.03 13.35
N MET A 271 -0.18 0.66 13.73
CA MET A 271 1.14 0.07 13.94
C MET A 271 1.10 -1.01 15.04
N TYR A 272 0.41 -0.77 16.15
CA TYR A 272 0.28 -1.76 17.23
C TYR A 272 -0.50 -3.00 16.79
N ARG A 273 -1.54 -2.82 15.96
CA ARG A 273 -2.28 -3.96 15.37
C ARG A 273 -1.40 -4.77 14.43
N ASN A 274 -0.63 -4.10 13.57
CA ASN A 274 0.29 -4.73 12.63
C ASN A 274 1.39 -5.50 13.37
N ARG A 275 1.95 -4.91 14.44
CA ARG A 275 2.95 -5.59 15.28
C ARG A 275 2.37 -6.87 15.88
N ASN A 276 1.21 -6.78 16.54
CA ASN A 276 0.58 -7.94 17.17
C ASN A 276 0.30 -9.08 16.18
N PHE A 277 0.07 -8.74 14.91
CA PHE A 277 -0.15 -9.73 13.85
C PHE A 277 1.15 -10.34 13.34
N ALA A 278 2.16 -9.54 12.98
CA ALA A 278 3.34 -10.01 12.24
C ALA A 278 4.55 -10.33 13.16
N GLU A 279 4.62 -9.76 14.37
CA GLU A 279 5.72 -10.03 15.32
C GLU A 279 5.92 -11.54 15.64
N PRO A 280 4.86 -12.38 15.78
CA PRO A 280 5.02 -13.82 16.02
C PRO A 280 5.73 -14.58 14.88
N PHE A 281 5.76 -14.01 13.69
CA PHE A 281 6.39 -14.59 12.49
C PHE A 281 7.73 -13.94 12.15
N SER A 282 8.24 -13.06 13.01
CA SER A 282 9.44 -12.26 12.76
C SER A 282 10.48 -12.41 13.86
N GLU A 283 11.73 -12.18 13.48
CA GLU A 283 12.88 -12.06 14.37
C GLU A 283 13.64 -10.77 14.08
N SER A 284 14.19 -10.14 15.09
CA SER A 284 15.06 -8.97 14.95
C SER A 284 16.41 -9.18 15.58
N ALA A 285 17.48 -8.71 14.92
CA ALA A 285 18.82 -8.71 15.50
C ALA A 285 18.91 -7.73 16.68
N PRO A 286 19.79 -7.97 17.67
CA PRO A 286 19.89 -7.14 18.88
C PRO A 286 20.26 -5.66 18.64
N ASN A 287 20.85 -5.35 17.49
CA ASN A 287 21.23 -4.00 17.09
C ASN A 287 20.09 -3.19 16.45
N VAL A 288 18.98 -3.85 16.08
CA VAL A 288 17.80 -3.16 15.53
C VAL A 288 17.02 -2.49 16.66
N THR A 289 16.89 -1.18 16.60
CA THR A 289 16.21 -0.42 17.66
C THR A 289 14.70 -0.67 17.67
N ARG A 290 14.07 -0.47 18.83
CA ARG A 290 12.61 -0.53 18.97
C ARG A 290 11.91 0.43 18.00
N ALA A 291 12.42 1.67 17.91
CA ALA A 291 11.86 2.68 17.02
C ALA A 291 11.91 2.25 15.55
N MET A 292 13.01 1.64 15.11
CA MET A 292 13.09 1.10 13.74
C MET A 292 12.08 -0.02 13.51
N MET A 293 11.92 -0.95 14.44
CA MET A 293 10.88 -1.98 14.34
C MET A 293 9.49 -1.36 14.28
N ASP A 294 9.21 -0.31 15.06
CA ASP A 294 7.93 0.40 15.02
C ASP A 294 7.65 1.05 13.66
N VAL A 295 8.69 1.60 13.02
CA VAL A 295 8.62 2.13 11.65
C VAL A 295 8.31 1.04 10.63
N LEU A 296 8.91 -0.14 10.77
CA LEU A 296 8.65 -1.27 9.85
C LEU A 296 7.22 -1.82 9.95
N PHE A 297 6.56 -1.65 11.11
CA PHE A 297 5.14 -1.97 11.30
C PHE A 297 4.18 -0.81 10.98
N ASP A 298 4.71 0.40 10.68
CA ASP A 298 3.90 1.58 10.42
C ASP A 298 2.98 1.38 9.20
N PRO A 299 1.66 1.57 9.34
CA PRO A 299 0.75 1.47 8.20
C PRO A 299 1.08 2.57 7.17
N GLN A 300 1.27 2.16 5.92
CA GLN A 300 1.49 3.08 4.82
C GLN A 300 0.19 3.36 4.09
N THR A 301 -0.06 4.62 3.75
CA THR A 301 -1.13 5.01 2.82
C THR A 301 -0.50 5.29 1.48
N SER A 302 -0.96 4.62 0.44
CA SER A 302 -0.41 4.70 -0.92
C SER A 302 1.12 4.51 -0.94
N GLY A 303 1.58 3.46 -0.26
CA GLY A 303 3.01 3.13 -0.19
C GLY A 303 3.58 2.63 -1.51
N GLY A 304 4.85 2.26 -1.49
CA GLY A 304 5.57 1.77 -2.66
C GLY A 304 5.37 0.28 -2.91
N LEU A 305 5.86 -0.18 -4.05
CA LEU A 305 5.94 -1.61 -4.36
C LEU A 305 7.10 -2.26 -3.60
N LEU A 306 6.85 -3.45 -3.08
CA LEU A 306 7.85 -4.40 -2.60
C LEU A 306 8.05 -5.46 -3.68
N LEU A 307 9.25 -5.54 -4.22
CA LEU A 307 9.62 -6.44 -5.32
C LEU A 307 10.57 -7.52 -4.82
N ALA A 308 10.32 -8.79 -5.14
CA ALA A 308 11.27 -9.88 -5.01
C ALA A 308 11.84 -10.19 -6.42
N VAL A 309 13.10 -9.86 -6.64
CA VAL A 309 13.74 -9.79 -7.95
C VAL A 309 14.87 -10.80 -8.05
N ALA A 310 14.97 -11.54 -9.16
CA ALA A 310 16.10 -12.40 -9.42
C ALA A 310 17.43 -11.63 -9.25
N GLU A 311 18.40 -12.20 -8.51
CA GLU A 311 19.66 -11.53 -8.13
C GLU A 311 20.39 -10.92 -9.33
N LYS A 312 20.42 -11.63 -10.47
CA LYS A 312 21.08 -11.18 -11.71
C LYS A 312 20.49 -9.90 -12.31
N ASP A 313 19.18 -9.67 -12.09
CA ASP A 313 18.44 -8.54 -12.67
C ASP A 313 18.34 -7.34 -11.71
N ALA A 314 18.49 -7.57 -10.41
CA ALA A 314 18.30 -6.56 -9.38
C ALA A 314 19.14 -5.29 -9.56
N PRO A 315 20.46 -5.33 -9.93
CA PRO A 315 21.24 -4.13 -10.13
C PRO A 315 20.75 -3.27 -11.31
N ALA A 316 20.38 -3.89 -12.42
CA ALA A 316 19.88 -3.19 -13.61
C ALA A 316 18.48 -2.60 -13.36
N LEU A 317 17.60 -3.36 -12.72
CA LEU A 317 16.27 -2.89 -12.34
C LEU A 317 16.35 -1.70 -11.38
N LEU A 318 17.21 -1.79 -10.34
CA LEU A 318 17.36 -0.70 -9.37
C LEU A 318 17.93 0.57 -10.02
N ALA A 319 18.89 0.44 -10.94
CA ALA A 319 19.42 1.57 -11.68
C ALA A 319 18.32 2.28 -12.51
N GLU A 320 17.48 1.51 -13.24
CA GLU A 320 16.37 2.09 -14.01
C GLU A 320 15.27 2.69 -13.10
N LEU A 321 15.00 2.08 -11.94
CA LEU A 321 14.06 2.64 -10.96
C LEU A 321 14.55 4.01 -10.47
N ASN A 322 15.83 4.14 -10.11
CA ASN A 322 16.36 5.39 -9.55
C ASN A 322 16.28 6.59 -10.50
N ASP A 323 16.15 6.37 -11.79
CA ASP A 323 15.90 7.44 -12.78
C ASP A 323 14.49 8.03 -12.69
N LYS A 324 13.50 7.29 -12.18
CA LYS A 324 12.08 7.66 -12.18
C LYS A 324 11.39 7.55 -10.82
N VAL A 325 11.97 6.80 -9.91
CA VAL A 325 11.42 6.48 -8.58
C VAL A 325 12.51 6.76 -7.54
N PRO A 326 12.65 8.02 -7.09
CA PRO A 326 13.85 8.51 -6.38
C PRO A 326 14.12 7.84 -5.03
N HIS A 327 13.14 7.12 -4.45
CA HIS A 327 13.29 6.44 -3.16
C HIS A 327 13.45 4.93 -3.31
N ALA A 328 13.61 4.40 -4.53
CA ALA A 328 13.82 2.98 -4.73
C ALA A 328 15.15 2.53 -4.09
N ALA A 329 15.08 1.49 -3.27
CA ALA A 329 16.24 0.98 -2.55
C ALA A 329 16.20 -0.56 -2.45
N ARG A 330 17.38 -1.18 -2.51
CA ARG A 330 17.56 -2.57 -2.10
C ARG A 330 17.49 -2.61 -0.57
N ILE A 331 16.49 -3.31 -0.05
CA ILE A 331 16.24 -3.37 1.39
C ILE A 331 16.54 -4.74 2.01
N GLY A 332 16.94 -5.72 1.21
CA GLY A 332 17.19 -7.06 1.73
C GLY A 332 17.24 -8.14 0.66
N TYR A 333 16.97 -9.36 1.08
CA TYR A 333 17.01 -10.55 0.24
C TYR A 333 16.14 -11.69 0.80
N VAL A 334 15.93 -12.72 -0.01
CA VAL A 334 15.13 -13.90 0.34
C VAL A 334 16.04 -15.11 0.49
N THR A 335 15.81 -15.93 1.52
CA THR A 335 16.53 -17.19 1.76
C THR A 335 15.57 -18.37 1.79
N GLU A 336 16.11 -19.60 1.72
CA GLU A 336 15.35 -20.79 2.09
C GLU A 336 14.67 -20.61 3.45
N LYS A 337 13.51 -21.27 3.65
CA LYS A 337 12.72 -21.15 4.89
C LYS A 337 13.56 -21.45 6.11
N GLN A 338 13.57 -20.50 7.03
CA GLN A 338 14.18 -20.60 8.35
C GLN A 338 13.09 -20.64 9.45
N GLY A 339 13.44 -20.37 10.69
CA GLY A 339 12.50 -20.41 11.82
C GLY A 339 11.38 -19.35 11.78
N CYS A 340 11.55 -18.27 11.00
CA CYS A 340 10.61 -17.15 10.89
C CYS A 340 10.26 -16.83 9.43
N ALA A 341 9.21 -16.04 9.20
CA ALA A 341 8.88 -15.51 7.89
C ALA A 341 9.76 -14.31 7.53
N VAL A 342 9.99 -13.41 8.49
CA VAL A 342 10.79 -12.20 8.29
C VAL A 342 11.88 -12.11 9.37
N ARG A 343 13.09 -11.84 8.93
CA ARG A 343 14.22 -11.50 9.81
C ARG A 343 14.69 -10.08 9.52
N VAL A 344 14.80 -9.25 10.56
CA VAL A 344 15.33 -7.89 10.47
C VAL A 344 16.74 -7.84 11.03
N VAL A 345 17.71 -7.31 10.25
CA VAL A 345 19.12 -7.22 10.61
C VAL A 345 19.64 -5.78 10.49
#